data_d74a4b6ae75397b156074b0710c66b43
#
_entry.id   d74a4b6ae75397b156074b0710c66b43
#
_cell.length_a   1.000
_cell.length_b   1.000
_cell.length_c   1.000
_cell.angle_alpha   90.00
_cell.angle_beta   90.00
_cell.angle_gamma   90.00
#
_symmetry.space_group_name_H-M   'P 1'
#
loop_
_entity.id
_entity.type
_entity.pdbx_description
1 polymer ?
#
loop_
_entity_poly.entity_id
_entity_poly.type
_entity_poly.pdbx_seq_one_letter_code
_entity_poly.pdbx_strand_id
1 'polypeptide(L)' 'MTRLARKLVRLTHSKHNGENIVIELHATALFLRTKGSRDSFPLSYTELYELARGHAAKRAAKGRKA' A
#
# COMPACT_ATOMS: atom_id res chain seq x y z
N MET A 1 13.38 5.90 -15.84
CA MET A 1 12.61 5.17 -14.81
C MET A 1 12.40 3.73 -15.24
N THR A 2 12.68 2.80 -14.34
CA THR A 2 12.59 1.38 -14.65
C THR A 2 11.19 0.86 -14.34
N ARG A 3 10.61 0.15 -15.30
CA ARG A 3 9.30 -0.47 -15.08
C ARG A 3 9.43 -1.70 -14.23
N LEU A 4 8.41 -1.95 -13.44
CA LEU A 4 8.35 -3.15 -12.63
C LEU A 4 8.01 -4.35 -13.53
N ALA A 5 9.02 -5.16 -13.83
CA ALA A 5 8.86 -6.30 -14.73
C ALA A 5 8.59 -7.60 -14.00
N ARG A 6 8.93 -7.66 -12.73
CA ARG A 6 8.76 -8.86 -11.92
C ARG A 6 8.03 -8.51 -10.64
N LYS A 7 7.35 -9.51 -10.11
CA LYS A 7 6.73 -9.38 -8.82
C LYS A 7 7.80 -9.18 -7.74
N LEU A 8 7.58 -8.22 -6.87
CA LEU A 8 8.44 -7.99 -5.71
C LEU A 8 7.62 -8.23 -4.45
N VAL A 9 8.16 -9.04 -3.55
CA VAL A 9 7.48 -9.32 -2.29
C VAL A 9 8.39 -8.85 -1.16
N ARG A 10 7.83 -8.04 -0.27
CA ARG A 10 8.60 -7.49 0.85
C ARG A 10 7.78 -7.49 2.11
N LEU A 11 8.44 -7.79 3.20
CA LEU A 11 7.85 -7.68 4.52
C LEU A 11 8.08 -6.26 5.01
N THR A 12 6.99 -5.59 5.40
CA THR A 12 7.11 -4.23 5.90
C THR A 12 7.25 -4.24 7.42
N HIS A 13 7.58 -3.09 7.98
CA HIS A 13 7.61 -2.91 9.43
C HIS A 13 6.26 -2.49 9.99
N SER A 14 5.29 -2.28 9.13
CA SER A 14 3.95 -1.92 9.55
C SER A 14 3.19 -3.16 9.98
N LYS A 15 2.35 -3.01 11.00
CA LYS A 15 1.64 -4.14 11.57
C LYS A 15 0.14 -3.91 11.57
N HIS A 16 -0.58 -5.00 11.50
CA HIS A 16 -2.02 -5.00 11.66
C HIS A 16 -2.37 -6.16 12.57
N ASN A 17 -3.00 -5.88 13.70
CA ASN A 17 -3.33 -6.90 14.70
C ASN A 17 -2.11 -7.71 15.14
N GLY A 18 -0.96 -7.03 15.26
CA GLY A 18 0.26 -7.68 15.71
C GLY A 18 1.04 -8.41 14.65
N GLU A 19 0.51 -8.50 13.42
CA GLU A 19 1.18 -9.20 12.33
C GLU A 19 1.74 -8.19 11.33
N ASN A 20 2.95 -8.44 10.88
CA ASN A 20 3.57 -7.56 9.89
C ASN A 20 2.83 -7.66 8.56
N ILE A 21 2.71 -6.52 7.89
CA ILE A 21 2.07 -6.45 6.59
C ILE A 21 3.08 -6.79 5.52
N VAL A 22 2.70 -7.69 4.62
CA VAL A 22 3.51 -8.07 3.47
C VAL A 22 2.92 -7.39 2.24
N ILE A 23 3.78 -6.77 1.46
CA ILE A 23 3.37 -6.12 0.23
C ILE A 23 3.94 -6.87 -0.96
N GLU A 24 3.10 -7.14 -1.95
CA GLU A 24 3.52 -7.73 -3.22
C GLU A 24 3.27 -6.71 -4.31
N LEU A 25 4.33 -6.33 -5.00
CA LEU A 25 4.24 -5.37 -6.08
C LEU A 25 4.24 -6.10 -7.42
N HIS A 26 3.19 -5.89 -8.19
CA HIS A 26 3.08 -6.43 -9.55
C HIS A 26 3.08 -5.28 -10.55
N ALA A 27 3.13 -5.60 -11.82
CA ALA A 27 3.24 -4.56 -12.85
C ALA A 27 2.08 -3.58 -12.85
N THR A 28 0.87 -4.04 -12.56
CA THR A 28 -0.33 -3.21 -12.66
C THR A 28 -1.07 -3.03 -11.34
N ALA A 29 -0.69 -3.77 -10.32
CA ALA A 29 -1.40 -3.73 -9.05
C ALA A 29 -0.51 -4.23 -7.94
N LEU A 30 -0.92 -3.98 -6.70
CA LEU A 30 -0.24 -4.55 -5.55
C LEU A 30 -1.23 -5.38 -4.74
N PHE A 31 -0.68 -6.28 -3.95
CA PHE A 31 -1.46 -7.11 -3.05
C PHE A 31 -0.93 -6.91 -1.65
N LEU A 32 -1.84 -6.81 -0.69
CA LEU A 32 -1.49 -6.63 0.71
C LEU A 32 -2.03 -7.81 1.51
N ARG A 33 -1.21 -8.33 2.40
CA ARG A 33 -1.63 -9.37 3.33
C ARG A 33 -0.80 -9.27 4.58
N THR A 34 -1.26 -9.88 5.66
CA THR A 34 -0.44 -9.98 6.85
C THR A 34 0.37 -11.26 6.78
N LYS A 35 1.51 -11.25 7.45
CA LYS A 35 2.38 -12.42 7.49
C LYS A 35 1.61 -13.58 8.10
N GLY A 36 1.65 -14.71 7.43
CA GLY A 36 0.93 -15.89 7.88
C GLY A 36 -0.50 -15.99 7.40
N SER A 37 -1.04 -14.94 6.81
CA SER A 37 -2.38 -14.96 6.25
C SER A 37 -2.34 -15.44 4.81
N ARG A 38 -3.34 -16.19 4.41
CA ARG A 38 -3.50 -16.61 3.03
C ARG A 38 -4.31 -15.62 2.22
N ASP A 39 -5.06 -14.78 2.91
CA ASP A 39 -5.91 -13.80 2.24
C ASP A 39 -5.08 -12.58 1.87
N SER A 40 -5.14 -12.22 0.60
CA SER A 40 -4.50 -11.01 0.13
C SER A 40 -5.55 -10.09 -0.47
N PHE A 41 -5.30 -8.81 -0.38
CA PHE A 41 -6.24 -7.79 -0.86
C PHE A 41 -5.60 -7.05 -2.02
N PRO A 42 -6.16 -7.21 -3.22
CA PRO A 42 -5.59 -6.53 -4.38
C PRO A 42 -6.00 -5.06 -4.40
N LEU A 43 -5.11 -4.25 -4.93
CA LEU A 43 -5.36 -2.82 -5.05
C LEU A 43 -4.61 -2.33 -6.29
N SER A 44 -5.33 -1.76 -7.24
CA SER A 44 -4.68 -1.22 -8.42
C SER A 44 -3.89 0.01 -8.04
N TYR A 45 -2.83 0.30 -8.80
CA TYR A 45 -2.03 1.48 -8.52
C TYR A 45 -2.83 2.77 -8.69
N THR A 46 -3.79 2.76 -9.59
CA THR A 46 -4.67 3.92 -9.78
C THR A 46 -5.50 4.16 -8.52
N GLU A 47 -6.09 3.10 -7.99
CA GLU A 47 -6.85 3.21 -6.75
C GLU A 47 -5.97 3.65 -5.59
N LEU A 48 -4.77 3.08 -5.51
CA LEU A 48 -3.82 3.44 -4.48
C LEU A 48 -3.45 4.91 -4.56
N TYR A 49 -3.22 5.40 -5.78
CA TYR A 49 -2.88 6.79 -5.99
C TYR A 49 -4.03 7.71 -5.56
N GLU A 50 -5.25 7.34 -5.88
CA GLU A 50 -6.42 8.13 -5.48
C GLU A 50 -6.59 8.15 -3.97
N LEU A 51 -6.37 7.02 -3.32
CA LEU A 51 -6.41 6.95 -1.87
C LEU A 51 -5.34 7.83 -1.26
N ALA A 52 -4.14 7.78 -1.80
CA ALA A 52 -3.03 8.58 -1.30
C ALA A 52 -3.30 10.06 -1.44
N ARG A 53 -3.90 10.47 -2.56
CA ARG A 53 -4.28 11.86 -2.77
C ARG A 53 -5.32 12.31 -1.75
N GLY A 54 -6.31 11.46 -1.51
CA GLY A 54 -7.34 11.75 -0.53
C GLY A 54 -6.77 11.92 0.87
N HIS A 55 -5.86 11.03 1.24
CA HIS A 55 -5.21 11.12 2.54
C HIS A 55 -4.34 12.36 2.66
N ALA A 56 -3.61 12.69 1.60
CA ALA A 56 -2.76 13.86 1.60
C ALA A 56 -3.60 15.14 1.72
N ALA A 57 -4.73 15.19 1.02
CA ALA A 57 -5.62 16.34 1.09
C ALA A 57 -6.18 16.51 2.50
N LYS A 58 -6.59 15.42 3.12
CA LYS A 58 -7.07 15.46 4.49
C LYS A 58 -6.00 15.92 5.46
N ARG A 59 -4.79 15.44 5.28
CA ARG A 59 -3.67 15.81 6.12
C ARG A 59 -3.36 17.30 5.98
N ALA A 60 -3.36 17.78 4.76
CA ALA A 60 -3.09 19.19 4.49
C ALA A 60 -4.14 20.07 5.12
N ALA A 61 -5.40 19.69 4.98
CA ALA A 61 -6.50 20.46 5.57
C ALA A 61 -6.40 20.47 7.10
N LYS A 62 -6.06 19.33 7.67
CA LYS A 62 -5.98 19.19 9.11
C LYS A 62 -4.75 19.88 9.68
N GLY A 63 -3.63 19.71 9.00
CA GLY A 63 -2.38 20.26 9.46
C GLY A 63 -2.22 21.73 9.18
N ARG A 64 -3.10 22.26 8.38
CA ARG A 64 -3.05 23.67 8.07
C ARG A 64 -3.60 24.47 9.22
N LYS A 65 -2.76 24.72 10.13
CA LYS A 65 -3.15 25.59 11.23
C LYS A 65 -3.28 26.98 10.73
N ALA A 66 -4.35 27.51 11.04
CA ALA A 66 -4.52 28.91 10.71
C ALA A 66 -3.48 29.70 11.46
#